data_76cbaf6603403c921fb4dccc293da1a9
#
_entry.id   76cbaf6603403c921fb4dccc293da1a9
#
_cell.length_a   1.000
_cell.length_b   1.000
_cell.length_c   1.000
_cell.angle_alpha   90.00
_cell.angle_beta   90.00
_cell.angle_gamma   90.00
#
_symmetry.space_group_name_H-M   'P 1'
#
loop_
_entity.id
_entity.type
_entity.pdbx_description
1 polymer ?
#
loop_
_entity_poly.entity_id
_entity_poly.type
_entity_poly.pdbx_seq_one_letter_code
_entity_poly.pdbx_strand_id
1 'polypeptide(L)'
;FQAEDGIRDSSTSRGLGDVYKRQVLKREMGDRIIGSFTGIQGDNLSFSKISPITLQIISLFEDDKIDCVEMYYNRFRSVISQVVTKKQLIPADVNTETPDNDEESTYEYEPEEEMILDHLLPRNLSTQIYSALLDSSAGELAARMTAMDNATRNAGELIDRLTLEYNRTRQAFITKELIEIISGAEAV
;
A
#
# COMPACT_ATOMS: atom_id res chain seq x y z
N PHE A 1 4.90 -25.97 17.38
CA PHE A 1 5.70 -24.91 16.78
C PHE A 1 5.37 -24.83 15.30
N GLN A 2 4.37 -24.04 14.93
CA GLN A 2 3.86 -23.93 13.56
C GLN A 2 4.29 -22.58 12.98
N ALA A 3 5.56 -22.47 12.64
CA ALA A 3 6.09 -21.28 11.97
C ALA A 3 6.03 -21.36 10.44
N GLU A 4 5.77 -22.54 9.87
CA GLU A 4 5.75 -22.72 8.41
C GLU A 4 4.41 -22.37 7.76
N ASP A 5 3.28 -22.42 8.47
CA ASP A 5 1.98 -22.09 7.91
C ASP A 5 1.73 -20.58 7.79
N GLY A 6 2.46 -19.74 8.51
CA GLY A 6 2.34 -18.28 8.45
C GLY A 6 2.91 -17.65 7.18
N ILE A 7 3.79 -18.33 6.45
CA ILE A 7 4.46 -17.79 5.26
C ILE A 7 3.69 -18.12 3.98
N ARG A 8 2.92 -19.20 3.95
CA ARG A 8 2.13 -19.59 2.76
C ARG A 8 0.89 -18.76 2.50
N ASP A 9 0.42 -17.99 3.46
CA ASP A 9 -0.86 -17.27 3.39
C ASP A 9 -0.73 -15.76 3.11
N SER A 10 0.38 -15.34 2.49
CA SER A 10 0.57 -13.93 2.11
C SER A 10 -0.46 -13.43 1.09
N SER A 11 -1.08 -14.33 0.31
CA SER A 11 -2.16 -14.02 -0.63
C SER A 11 -3.50 -13.80 0.10
N THR A 12 -3.78 -14.58 1.11
CA THR A 12 -5.01 -14.49 1.92
C THR A 12 -4.97 -13.27 2.85
N SER A 13 -3.79 -12.94 3.41
CA SER A 13 -3.63 -11.75 4.24
C SER A 13 -3.78 -10.45 3.46
N ARG A 14 -3.44 -10.41 2.16
CA ARG A 14 -3.70 -9.27 1.28
C ARG A 14 -5.20 -9.01 1.12
N GLY A 15 -6.00 -10.06 0.93
CA GLY A 15 -7.45 -9.94 0.82
C GLY A 15 -8.14 -9.53 2.13
N LEU A 16 -7.63 -9.99 3.28
CA LEU A 16 -8.18 -9.63 4.60
C LEU A 16 -7.98 -8.15 4.93
N GLY A 17 -6.84 -7.55 4.57
CA GLY A 17 -6.58 -6.13 4.78
C GLY A 17 -7.57 -5.23 4.05
N ASP A 18 -7.92 -5.54 2.82
CA ASP A 18 -8.87 -4.78 2.02
C ASP A 18 -10.30 -4.94 2.51
N VAL A 19 -10.69 -6.16 2.88
CA VAL A 19 -12.00 -6.46 3.48
C VAL A 19 -12.16 -5.71 4.81
N TYR A 20 -11.13 -5.69 5.65
CA TYR A 20 -11.17 -4.97 6.92
C TYR A 20 -11.30 -3.47 6.73
N LYS A 21 -10.49 -2.85 5.86
CA LYS A 21 -10.56 -1.42 5.55
C LYS A 21 -11.95 -1.03 5.01
N ARG A 22 -12.49 -1.86 4.12
CA ARG A 22 -13.85 -1.68 3.61
C ARG A 22 -14.91 -1.76 4.70
N GLN A 23 -14.78 -2.70 5.65
CA GLN A 23 -15.72 -2.83 6.77
C GLN A 23 -15.68 -1.60 7.68
N VAL A 24 -14.50 -1.06 7.96
CA VAL A 24 -14.34 0.17 8.76
C VAL A 24 -15.01 1.34 8.06
N LEU A 25 -14.71 1.57 6.78
CA LEU A 25 -15.31 2.64 6.00
C LEU A 25 -16.84 2.49 5.89
N LYS A 26 -17.34 1.26 5.70
CA LYS A 26 -18.78 1.00 5.67
C LYS A 26 -19.46 1.31 7.01
N ARG A 27 -18.76 1.09 8.13
CA ARG A 27 -19.29 1.43 9.46
C ARG A 27 -19.37 2.94 9.68
N GLU A 28 -18.36 3.69 9.19
CA GLU A 28 -18.28 5.14 9.39
C GLU A 28 -19.10 5.92 8.37
N MET A 29 -19.08 5.50 7.11
CA MET A 29 -19.71 6.21 5.99
C MET A 29 -21.08 5.64 5.57
N GLY A 30 -21.40 4.40 5.96
CA GLY A 30 -22.70 3.78 5.73
C GLY A 30 -23.16 3.84 4.28
N ASP A 31 -24.34 4.42 4.06
CA ASP A 31 -25.01 4.52 2.75
C ASP A 31 -24.39 5.56 1.80
N ARG A 32 -23.35 6.28 2.24
CA ARG A 32 -22.64 7.23 1.39
C ARG A 32 -21.68 6.56 0.41
N ILE A 33 -21.45 5.24 0.55
CA ILE A 33 -20.59 4.47 -0.36
C ILE A 33 -21.40 4.08 -1.59
N ILE A 34 -21.17 4.75 -2.71
CA ILE A 34 -21.85 4.51 -3.98
C ILE A 34 -21.36 3.23 -4.65
N GLY A 35 -20.06 2.91 -4.52
CA GLY A 35 -19.47 1.73 -5.14
C GLY A 35 -18.22 1.24 -4.45
N SER A 36 -17.83 0.01 -4.73
CA SER A 36 -16.55 -0.55 -4.25
C SER A 36 -15.98 -1.52 -5.25
N PHE A 37 -14.70 -1.35 -5.54
CA PHE A 37 -13.95 -2.22 -6.44
C PHE A 37 -12.91 -2.98 -5.61
N THR A 38 -12.87 -4.29 -5.76
CA THR A 38 -11.97 -5.19 -5.06
C THR A 38 -11.08 -5.95 -6.04
N GLY A 39 -9.91 -6.41 -5.60
CA GLY A 39 -9.02 -7.23 -6.43
C GLY A 39 -8.22 -6.43 -7.48
N ILE A 40 -8.01 -5.13 -7.25
CA ILE A 40 -7.26 -4.24 -8.15
C ILE A 40 -5.84 -4.00 -7.64
N GLN A 41 -5.39 -4.73 -6.60
CA GLN A 41 -4.09 -4.52 -5.97
C GLN A 41 -3.06 -5.60 -6.35
N GLY A 42 -1.78 -5.25 -6.20
CA GLY A 42 -0.65 -6.16 -6.43
C GLY A 42 -0.49 -6.57 -7.88
N ASP A 43 -0.23 -7.86 -8.11
CA ASP A 43 0.04 -8.43 -9.43
C ASP A 43 -1.15 -8.33 -10.41
N ASN A 44 -2.34 -8.00 -9.89
CA ASN A 44 -3.56 -7.82 -10.65
C ASN A 44 -3.84 -6.37 -11.06
N LEU A 45 -2.92 -5.43 -10.80
CA LEU A 45 -3.06 -4.04 -11.20
C LEU A 45 -2.83 -3.90 -12.71
N SER A 46 -3.92 -3.75 -13.45
CA SER A 46 -3.91 -3.54 -14.90
C SER A 46 -4.70 -2.29 -15.25
N PHE A 47 -4.21 -1.52 -16.22
CA PHE A 47 -4.89 -0.32 -16.71
C PHE A 47 -6.33 -0.63 -17.18
N SER A 48 -6.56 -1.78 -17.80
CA SER A 48 -7.88 -2.19 -18.27
C SER A 48 -8.94 -2.32 -17.16
N LYS A 49 -8.51 -2.58 -15.91
CA LYS A 49 -9.41 -2.64 -14.75
C LYS A 49 -9.81 -1.27 -14.19
N ILE A 50 -9.12 -0.23 -14.62
CA ILE A 50 -9.42 1.15 -14.19
C ILE A 50 -10.52 1.78 -15.05
N SER A 51 -10.61 1.40 -16.33
CA SER A 51 -11.63 1.94 -17.23
C SER A 51 -13.06 1.87 -16.68
N PRO A 52 -13.54 0.78 -16.10
CA PRO A 52 -14.89 0.74 -15.52
C PRO A 52 -15.10 1.73 -14.37
N ILE A 53 -14.05 1.97 -13.56
CA ILE A 53 -14.10 2.94 -12.45
C ILE A 53 -14.23 4.35 -13.01
N THR A 54 -13.41 4.66 -14.02
CA THR A 54 -13.42 5.96 -14.67
C THR A 54 -14.77 6.24 -15.35
N LEU A 55 -15.31 5.27 -16.08
CA LEU A 55 -16.62 5.39 -16.72
C LEU A 55 -17.74 5.61 -15.70
N GLN A 56 -17.69 4.94 -14.54
CA GLN A 56 -18.66 5.16 -13.49
C GLN A 56 -18.56 6.58 -12.91
N ILE A 57 -17.35 7.11 -12.73
CA ILE A 57 -17.14 8.48 -12.24
C ILE A 57 -17.70 9.49 -13.26
N ILE A 58 -17.40 9.28 -14.55
CA ILE A 58 -17.87 10.16 -15.62
C ILE A 58 -19.40 10.13 -15.69
N SER A 59 -20.03 8.95 -15.66
CA SER A 59 -21.49 8.85 -15.69
C SER A 59 -22.16 9.54 -14.50
N LEU A 60 -21.57 9.48 -13.31
CA LEU A 60 -22.08 10.20 -12.14
C LEU A 60 -21.97 11.72 -12.30
N PHE A 61 -20.93 12.19 -12.96
CA PHE A 61 -20.73 13.60 -13.27
C PHE A 61 -21.69 14.09 -14.34
N GLU A 62 -21.87 13.34 -15.44
CA GLU A 62 -22.81 13.65 -16.53
C GLU A 62 -24.27 13.62 -16.06
N ASP A 63 -24.59 12.79 -15.08
CA ASP A 63 -25.92 12.71 -14.46
C ASP A 63 -26.16 13.84 -13.43
N ASP A 64 -25.28 14.83 -13.28
CA ASP A 64 -25.34 15.92 -12.29
C ASP A 64 -25.49 15.42 -10.83
N LYS A 65 -24.98 14.20 -10.54
CA LYS A 65 -25.03 13.63 -9.19
C LYS A 65 -23.85 14.05 -8.32
N ILE A 66 -22.78 14.50 -8.96
CA ILE A 66 -21.55 14.94 -8.31
C ILE A 66 -20.96 16.16 -9.04
N ASP A 67 -20.51 17.16 -8.29
CA ASP A 67 -19.89 18.40 -8.81
C ASP A 67 -18.36 18.34 -8.74
N CYS A 68 -17.82 17.56 -7.83
CA CYS A 68 -16.39 17.48 -7.59
C CYS A 68 -15.96 16.05 -7.27
N VAL A 69 -14.82 15.64 -7.81
CA VAL A 69 -14.18 14.36 -7.51
C VAL A 69 -12.79 14.59 -6.95
N GLU A 70 -12.59 14.13 -5.75
CA GLU A 70 -11.31 14.18 -5.06
C GLU A 70 -10.81 12.77 -4.81
N MET A 71 -9.53 12.54 -5.06
CA MET A 71 -8.85 11.28 -4.84
C MET A 71 -7.88 11.40 -3.67
N TYR A 72 -7.97 10.47 -2.73
CA TYR A 72 -7.04 10.34 -1.61
C TYR A 72 -6.23 9.06 -1.77
N TYR A 73 -4.91 9.19 -1.78
CA TYR A 73 -3.99 8.06 -1.95
C TYR A 73 -2.67 8.30 -1.22
N ASN A 74 -1.90 7.24 -1.05
CA ASN A 74 -0.56 7.32 -0.47
C ASN A 74 0.46 7.50 -1.59
N ARG A 75 1.02 8.71 -1.71
CA ARG A 75 2.09 9.00 -2.64
C ARG A 75 3.40 8.40 -2.12
N PHE A 76 4.05 7.62 -2.95
CA PHE A 76 5.36 7.08 -2.65
C PHE A 76 6.46 8.14 -2.83
N ARG A 77 7.17 8.48 -1.76
CA ARG A 77 8.35 9.37 -1.82
C ARG A 77 9.65 8.60 -1.66
N SER A 78 9.69 7.68 -0.72
CA SER A 78 10.84 6.81 -0.44
C SER A 78 10.38 5.57 0.30
N VAL A 79 11.27 4.59 0.45
CA VAL A 79 10.98 3.33 1.18
C VAL A 79 10.48 3.59 2.61
N ILE A 80 10.97 4.64 3.26
CA ILE A 80 10.63 5.02 4.63
C ILE A 80 9.56 6.10 4.71
N SER A 81 9.16 6.73 3.59
CA SER A 81 8.25 7.88 3.61
C SER A 81 7.16 7.73 2.56
N GLN A 82 5.94 7.56 3.03
CA GLN A 82 4.71 7.64 2.25
C GLN A 82 3.89 8.82 2.77
N VAL A 83 3.34 9.60 1.86
CA VAL A 83 2.59 10.82 2.20
C VAL A 83 1.16 10.69 1.69
N VAL A 84 0.19 10.80 2.60
CA VAL A 84 -1.22 10.90 2.20
C VAL A 84 -1.41 12.16 1.38
N THR A 85 -1.84 11.98 0.14
CA THR A 85 -2.00 13.07 -0.82
C THR A 85 -3.46 13.12 -1.26
N LYS A 86 -4.00 14.33 -1.26
CA LYS A 86 -5.29 14.67 -1.85
C LYS A 86 -5.03 15.24 -3.24
N LYS A 87 -5.74 14.75 -4.24
CA LYS A 87 -5.71 15.27 -5.61
C LYS A 87 -7.13 15.43 -6.13
N GLN A 88 -7.42 16.61 -6.64
CA GLN A 88 -8.68 16.85 -7.34
C GLN A 88 -8.58 16.28 -8.75
N LEU A 89 -9.62 15.55 -9.16
CA LEU A 89 -9.73 14.93 -10.48
C LEU A 89 -10.72 15.70 -11.37
N ILE A 90 -11.85 16.11 -10.80
CA ILE A 90 -12.89 16.88 -11.47
C ILE A 90 -13.31 18.02 -10.54
N PRO A 91 -13.40 19.27 -11.01
CA PRO A 91 -12.87 19.76 -12.28
C PRO A 91 -11.36 19.60 -12.37
N ALA A 92 -10.84 19.45 -13.60
CA ALA A 92 -9.40 19.38 -13.82
C ALA A 92 -8.76 20.71 -13.39
N ASP A 93 -7.72 20.63 -12.59
CA ASP A 93 -6.91 21.80 -12.23
C ASP A 93 -6.04 22.16 -13.45
N VAL A 94 -6.60 22.99 -14.29
CA VAL A 94 -5.88 23.57 -15.42
C VAL A 94 -5.07 24.73 -14.86
N ASN A 95 -3.91 24.42 -14.28
CA ASN A 95 -2.90 25.44 -14.00
C ASN A 95 -2.48 26.02 -15.33
N THR A 96 -3.13 27.08 -15.73
CA THR A 96 -2.71 27.97 -16.81
C THR A 96 -1.48 28.75 -16.35
N GLU A 97 -0.39 28.06 -16.03
CA GLU A 97 0.93 28.64 -16.21
C GLU A 97 1.15 28.63 -17.72
N THR A 98 0.55 29.61 -18.39
CA THR A 98 1.00 29.99 -19.74
C THR A 98 2.49 30.30 -19.57
N PRO A 99 3.41 29.51 -20.16
CA PRO A 99 4.76 29.99 -20.29
C PRO A 99 4.66 31.28 -21.10
N ASP A 100 5.25 32.35 -20.56
CA ASP A 100 5.30 33.70 -21.14
C ASP A 100 6.14 33.74 -22.44
N ASN A 101 6.00 32.69 -23.25
CA ASN A 101 6.57 32.64 -24.61
C ASN A 101 5.42 32.90 -25.58
N ASP A 102 5.35 34.17 -25.99
CA ASP A 102 4.49 34.69 -27.07
C ASP A 102 4.75 34.05 -28.47
N GLU A 103 5.16 32.81 -28.54
CA GLU A 103 5.09 32.03 -29.75
C GLU A 103 3.74 31.32 -29.75
N GLU A 104 2.72 32.00 -30.27
CA GLU A 104 1.49 31.37 -30.76
C GLU A 104 1.84 30.30 -31.79
N SER A 105 2.27 29.12 -31.31
CA SER A 105 2.35 27.96 -32.17
C SER A 105 0.91 27.54 -32.46
N THR A 106 0.42 27.98 -33.65
CA THR A 106 -0.87 27.57 -34.15
C THR A 106 -0.83 26.07 -34.43
N TYR A 107 -1.37 25.28 -33.49
CA TYR A 107 -1.52 23.84 -33.67
C TYR A 107 -2.76 23.61 -34.58
N GLU A 108 -2.57 22.90 -35.65
CA GLU A 108 -3.70 22.36 -36.42
C GLU A 108 -4.09 21.02 -35.81
N TYR A 109 -5.37 20.90 -35.41
CA TYR A 109 -5.91 19.67 -34.86
C TYR A 109 -6.62 18.87 -35.95
N GLU A 110 -6.26 17.58 -36.09
CA GLU A 110 -6.94 16.61 -36.93
C GLU A 110 -7.22 15.34 -36.08
N PRO A 111 -8.46 14.93 -35.86
CA PRO A 111 -9.76 15.54 -36.17
C PRO A 111 -10.08 16.79 -35.32
N GLU A 112 -11.33 17.27 -35.35
CA GLU A 112 -11.79 18.43 -34.60
C GLU A 112 -11.44 18.34 -33.09
N GLU A 113 -11.13 19.48 -32.49
CA GLU A 113 -10.66 19.60 -31.11
C GLU A 113 -11.60 18.91 -30.10
N GLU A 114 -12.92 19.05 -30.24
CA GLU A 114 -13.92 18.39 -29.38
C GLU A 114 -13.80 16.88 -29.41
N MET A 115 -13.63 16.28 -30.60
CA MET A 115 -13.48 14.84 -30.74
C MET A 115 -12.20 14.32 -30.06
N ILE A 116 -11.12 15.11 -30.08
CA ILE A 116 -9.87 14.78 -29.42
C ILE A 116 -10.05 14.82 -27.90
N LEU A 117 -10.70 15.86 -27.38
CA LEU A 117 -10.96 16.03 -25.96
C LEU A 117 -11.85 14.92 -25.40
N ASP A 118 -12.90 14.53 -26.12
CA ASP A 118 -13.78 13.43 -25.72
C ASP A 118 -13.04 12.11 -25.47
N HIS A 119 -11.97 11.86 -26.22
CA HIS A 119 -11.13 10.68 -26.05
C HIS A 119 -10.03 10.86 -25.00
N LEU A 120 -9.44 12.06 -24.93
CA LEU A 120 -8.31 12.32 -24.06
C LEU A 120 -8.71 12.50 -22.60
N LEU A 121 -9.84 13.14 -22.29
CA LEU A 121 -10.27 13.42 -20.92
C LEU A 121 -10.52 12.13 -20.13
N PRO A 122 -11.28 11.13 -20.61
CA PRO A 122 -11.45 9.87 -19.91
C PRO A 122 -10.14 9.11 -19.74
N ARG A 123 -9.27 9.16 -20.75
CA ARG A 123 -7.97 8.50 -20.71
C ARG A 123 -7.03 9.17 -19.68
N ASN A 124 -7.02 10.50 -19.63
CA ASN A 124 -6.26 11.27 -18.64
C ASN A 124 -6.73 10.92 -17.21
N LEU A 125 -8.05 10.91 -16.98
CA LEU A 125 -8.63 10.54 -15.70
C LEU A 125 -8.22 9.12 -15.28
N SER A 126 -8.33 8.15 -16.22
CA SER A 126 -7.89 6.77 -16.02
C SER A 126 -6.40 6.69 -15.66
N THR A 127 -5.57 7.46 -16.34
CA THR A 127 -4.12 7.50 -16.11
C THR A 127 -3.78 8.06 -14.73
N GLN A 128 -4.47 9.11 -14.29
CA GLN A 128 -4.28 9.69 -12.97
C GLN A 128 -4.66 8.72 -11.86
N ILE A 129 -5.80 8.01 -11.99
CA ILE A 129 -6.25 6.98 -11.04
C ILE A 129 -5.25 5.82 -11.02
N TYR A 130 -4.79 5.38 -12.20
CA TYR A 130 -3.81 4.29 -12.30
C TYR A 130 -2.48 4.64 -11.64
N SER A 131 -1.96 5.84 -11.89
CA SER A 131 -0.74 6.35 -11.26
C SER A 131 -0.85 6.37 -9.73
N ALA A 132 -1.97 6.84 -9.19
CA ALA A 132 -2.20 6.87 -7.75
C ALA A 132 -2.29 5.47 -7.13
N LEU A 133 -2.87 4.51 -7.85
CA LEU A 133 -2.90 3.11 -7.40
C LEU A 133 -1.52 2.47 -7.42
N LEU A 134 -0.69 2.78 -8.43
CA LEU A 134 0.71 2.35 -8.48
C LEU A 134 1.51 2.92 -7.31
N ASP A 135 1.37 4.22 -7.03
CA ASP A 135 2.01 4.88 -5.90
C ASP A 135 1.61 4.25 -4.56
N SER A 136 0.31 4.01 -4.36
CA SER A 136 -0.19 3.35 -3.15
C SER A 136 0.32 1.92 -3.01
N SER A 137 0.38 1.16 -4.11
CA SER A 137 0.90 -0.21 -4.12
C SER A 137 2.40 -0.24 -3.81
N ALA A 138 3.17 0.67 -4.41
CA ALA A 138 4.60 0.81 -4.14
C ALA A 138 4.84 1.18 -2.66
N GLY A 139 4.06 2.10 -2.11
CA GLY A 139 4.12 2.50 -0.72
C GLY A 139 3.80 1.35 0.25
N GLU A 140 2.82 0.52 -0.06
CA GLU A 140 2.49 -0.67 0.73
C GLU A 140 3.62 -1.69 0.72
N LEU A 141 4.20 -1.98 -0.44
CA LEU A 141 5.33 -2.90 -0.57
C LEU A 141 6.56 -2.39 0.19
N ALA A 142 6.86 -1.10 0.11
CA ALA A 142 7.96 -0.48 0.83
C ALA A 142 7.76 -0.54 2.35
N ALA A 143 6.57 -0.23 2.84
CA ALA A 143 6.25 -0.33 4.26
C ALA A 143 6.37 -1.78 4.77
N ARG A 144 5.91 -2.75 3.98
CA ARG A 144 6.06 -4.17 4.29
C ARG A 144 7.53 -4.59 4.35
N MET A 145 8.34 -4.17 3.36
CA MET A 145 9.77 -4.45 3.33
C MET A 145 10.46 -3.91 4.58
N THR A 146 10.20 -2.66 4.96
CA THR A 146 10.78 -2.04 6.17
C THR A 146 10.33 -2.76 7.44
N ALA A 147 9.06 -3.16 7.52
CA ALA A 147 8.55 -3.91 8.67
C ALA A 147 9.22 -5.28 8.80
N MET A 148 9.41 -5.99 7.69
CA MET A 148 10.08 -7.30 7.68
C MET A 148 11.57 -7.20 7.99
N ASP A 149 12.25 -6.16 7.51
CA ASP A 149 13.65 -5.90 7.85
C ASP A 149 13.82 -5.66 9.37
N ASN A 150 12.98 -4.81 9.93
CA ASN A 150 12.97 -4.57 11.39
C ASN A 150 12.65 -5.85 12.17
N ALA A 151 11.69 -6.66 11.72
CA ALA A 151 11.36 -7.93 12.36
C ALA A 151 12.53 -8.90 12.31
N THR A 152 13.24 -9.01 11.20
CA THR A 152 14.42 -9.87 11.04
C THR A 152 15.55 -9.44 11.97
N ARG A 153 15.82 -8.14 12.06
CA ARG A 153 16.82 -7.60 12.99
C ARG A 153 16.48 -7.89 14.45
N ASN A 154 15.24 -7.61 14.84
CA ASN A 154 14.77 -7.87 16.20
C ASN A 154 14.81 -9.37 16.55
N ALA A 155 14.50 -10.25 15.59
CA ALA A 155 14.61 -11.69 15.77
C ALA A 155 16.07 -12.13 15.95
N GLY A 156 17.02 -11.56 15.21
CA GLY A 156 18.46 -11.79 15.39
C GLY A 156 18.92 -11.42 16.81
N GLU A 157 18.60 -10.22 17.25
CA GLU A 157 18.94 -9.74 18.61
C GLU A 157 18.33 -10.65 19.71
N LEU A 158 17.11 -11.15 19.50
CA LEU A 158 16.47 -12.08 20.43
C LEU A 158 17.18 -13.43 20.47
N ILE A 159 17.59 -13.96 19.32
CA ILE A 159 18.34 -15.22 19.21
C ILE A 159 19.67 -15.10 19.94
N ASP A 160 20.41 -14.02 19.74
CA ASP A 160 21.68 -13.78 20.41
C ASP A 160 21.51 -13.73 21.94
N ARG A 161 20.50 -13.00 22.40
CA ARG A 161 20.18 -12.92 23.83
C ARG A 161 19.82 -14.30 24.43
N LEU A 162 18.97 -15.06 23.77
CA LEU A 162 18.56 -16.38 24.22
C LEU A 162 19.71 -17.39 24.17
N THR A 163 20.61 -17.27 23.20
CA THR A 163 21.83 -18.10 23.12
C THR A 163 22.76 -17.83 24.29
N LEU A 164 22.91 -16.57 24.68
CA LEU A 164 23.70 -16.15 25.81
C LEU A 164 23.11 -16.70 27.13
N GLU A 165 21.80 -16.55 27.31
CA GLU A 165 21.05 -17.06 28.47
C GLU A 165 21.13 -18.59 28.57
N TYR A 166 20.94 -19.29 27.47
CA TYR A 166 21.08 -20.73 27.37
C TYR A 166 22.49 -21.20 27.79
N ASN A 167 23.54 -20.59 27.26
CA ASN A 167 24.90 -20.94 27.59
C ASN A 167 25.22 -20.69 29.09
N ARG A 168 24.74 -19.58 29.65
CA ARG A 168 24.87 -19.26 31.08
C ARG A 168 24.15 -20.28 31.96
N THR A 169 22.91 -20.62 31.59
CA THR A 169 22.12 -21.61 32.33
C THR A 169 22.75 -22.99 32.25
N ARG A 170 23.23 -23.39 31.07
CA ARG A 170 23.96 -24.66 30.88
C ARG A 170 25.20 -24.75 31.75
N GLN A 171 26.01 -23.67 31.79
CA GLN A 171 27.21 -23.62 32.64
C GLN A 171 26.84 -23.72 34.13
N ALA A 172 25.81 -22.99 34.57
CA ALA A 172 25.34 -23.06 35.95
C ALA A 172 24.86 -24.47 36.34
N PHE A 173 24.15 -25.14 35.40
CA PHE A 173 23.70 -26.52 35.60
C PHE A 173 24.86 -27.51 35.73
N ILE A 174 25.84 -27.44 34.82
CA ILE A 174 27.04 -28.27 34.85
C ILE A 174 27.83 -28.03 36.17
N THR A 175 27.97 -26.75 36.59
CA THR A 175 28.67 -26.42 37.83
C THR A 175 27.93 -26.98 39.04
N LYS A 176 26.61 -26.93 39.07
CA LYS A 176 25.79 -27.50 40.14
C LYS A 176 25.96 -29.01 40.23
N GLU A 177 25.89 -29.72 39.08
CA GLU A 177 26.14 -31.19 39.07
C GLU A 177 27.53 -31.56 39.57
N LEU A 178 28.58 -30.80 39.17
CA LEU A 178 29.95 -31.03 39.68
C LEU A 178 30.04 -30.83 41.18
N ILE A 179 29.41 -29.79 41.73
CA ILE A 179 29.38 -29.54 43.18
C ILE A 179 28.64 -30.67 43.90
N GLU A 180 27.53 -31.16 43.38
CA GLU A 180 26.78 -32.29 43.96
C GLU A 180 27.61 -33.58 43.97
N ILE A 181 28.37 -33.86 42.90
CA ILE A 181 29.25 -35.03 42.83
C ILE A 181 30.38 -34.93 43.84
N ILE A 182 31.03 -33.74 43.96
CA ILE A 182 32.14 -33.54 44.89
C ILE A 182 31.66 -33.65 46.34
N SER A 183 30.54 -32.99 46.68
CA SER A 183 29.98 -33.07 48.02
C SER A 183 29.48 -34.47 48.40
N GLY A 184 29.00 -35.23 47.42
CA GLY A 184 28.65 -36.65 47.62
C GLY A 184 29.87 -37.54 47.85
N ALA A 185 31.00 -37.22 47.21
CA ALA A 185 32.26 -37.97 47.40
C ALA A 185 32.96 -37.65 48.75
N GLU A 186 32.75 -36.44 49.28
CA GLU A 186 33.27 -36.08 50.61
C GLU A 186 32.45 -36.66 51.79
N ALA A 187 31.22 -37.10 51.53
CA ALA A 187 30.31 -37.66 52.54
C ALA A 187 30.44 -39.17 52.74
N VAL A 188 31.34 -39.82 51.99
CA VAL A 188 31.70 -41.26 52.13
C VAL A 188 33.10 -41.36 52.76
#